data_29f63ea77922311f9247731116ce98f8
#
_entry.id   29f63ea77922311f9247731116ce98f8
#
_cell.length_a   1.000
_cell.length_b   1.000
_cell.length_c   1.000
_cell.angle_alpha   90.00
_cell.angle_beta   90.00
_cell.angle_gamma   90.00
#
_symmetry.space_group_name_H-M   'P 1'
#
loop_
_entity.id
_entity.type
_entity.pdbx_description
1 polymer ?
#
loop_
_entity_poly.entity_id
_entity_poly.type
_entity_poly.pdbx_seq_one_letter_code
_entity_poly.pdbx_strand_id
1 'polypeptide(L)'
;MATQKTLEDAFNNGLKDVLYAERTSVRALKKAAKAARNDELRQALEQHAQESEGQIERLQQVFEIIGKAARGKTCESIQGLNAELEDHLEEFKDSEAADAVLIAGAQAMEHYEIARYGTLRSWAQQLGMEDAARLLEETLEEEKRTDELLTQIAERANQQADQGEGEMQAGGEGQPKGEQMEGGEGRE
;
A
#
# COMPACT_ATOMS: atom_id res chain seq x y z
N MET A 1 -0.60 -42.60 8.77
CA MET A 1 0.11 -41.56 9.57
C MET A 1 0.09 -40.29 8.75
N ALA A 2 -0.26 -39.14 9.32
CA ALA A 2 -0.17 -37.86 8.63
C ALA A 2 1.33 -37.57 8.35
N THR A 3 1.65 -37.24 7.09
CA THR A 3 3.03 -36.88 6.70
C THR A 3 3.41 -35.59 7.42
N GLN A 4 4.54 -35.60 8.12
CA GLN A 4 5.05 -34.41 8.81
C GLN A 4 5.36 -33.32 7.79
N LYS A 5 4.88 -32.11 8.01
CA LYS A 5 5.15 -30.94 7.17
C LYS A 5 6.62 -30.51 7.31
N THR A 6 7.25 -30.18 6.19
CA THR A 6 8.66 -29.82 6.08
C THR A 6 8.83 -28.32 5.80
N LEU A 7 10.08 -27.82 5.85
CA LEU A 7 10.42 -26.46 5.43
C LEU A 7 10.13 -26.24 3.94
N GLU A 8 10.34 -27.26 3.10
CA GLU A 8 10.00 -27.21 1.68
C GLU A 8 8.49 -27.05 1.45
N ASP A 9 7.65 -27.75 2.26
CA ASP A 9 6.20 -27.57 2.24
C ASP A 9 5.80 -26.14 2.64
N ALA A 10 6.45 -25.57 3.67
CA ALA A 10 6.23 -24.21 4.12
C ALA A 10 6.65 -23.20 3.05
N PHE A 11 7.81 -23.40 2.42
CA PHE A 11 8.31 -22.59 1.32
C PHE A 11 7.34 -22.59 0.14
N ASN A 12 6.94 -23.74 -0.36
CA ASN A 12 5.97 -23.86 -1.45
C ASN A 12 4.60 -23.23 -1.09
N ASN A 13 4.16 -23.35 0.17
CA ASN A 13 2.92 -22.73 0.62
C ASN A 13 3.04 -21.19 0.67
N GLY A 14 4.16 -20.67 1.17
CA GLY A 14 4.44 -19.24 1.19
C GLY A 14 4.54 -18.61 -0.21
N LEU A 15 5.16 -19.32 -1.17
CA LEU A 15 5.18 -18.89 -2.58
C LEU A 15 3.77 -18.74 -3.17
N LYS A 16 2.83 -19.64 -2.81
CA LYS A 16 1.44 -19.53 -3.25
C LYS A 16 0.71 -18.34 -2.65
N ASP A 17 0.98 -18.05 -1.38
CA ASP A 17 0.42 -16.88 -0.69
C ASP A 17 0.92 -15.59 -1.36
N VAL A 18 2.23 -15.48 -1.61
CA VAL A 18 2.84 -14.29 -2.24
C VAL A 18 2.40 -14.12 -3.69
N LEU A 19 2.32 -15.20 -4.49
CA LEU A 19 1.80 -15.11 -5.85
C LEU A 19 0.35 -14.59 -5.92
N TYR A 20 -0.46 -14.92 -4.91
CA TYR A 20 -1.80 -14.36 -4.79
C TYR A 20 -1.73 -12.89 -4.36
N ALA A 21 -0.84 -12.55 -3.43
CA ALA A 21 -0.63 -11.20 -2.94
C ALA A 21 -0.25 -10.27 -4.10
N GLU A 22 0.79 -10.57 -4.85
CA GLU A 22 1.23 -9.80 -6.02
C GLU A 22 0.10 -9.49 -7.01
N ARG A 23 -0.68 -10.49 -7.36
CA ARG A 23 -1.83 -10.31 -8.27
C ARG A 23 -2.92 -9.41 -7.68
N THR A 24 -3.01 -9.34 -6.36
CA THR A 24 -3.94 -8.43 -5.67
C THR A 24 -3.35 -7.04 -5.61
N SER A 25 -2.06 -6.91 -5.27
CA SER A 25 -1.31 -5.65 -5.20
C SER A 25 -1.31 -4.93 -6.55
N VAL A 26 -1.03 -5.61 -7.67
CA VAL A 26 -1.11 -4.99 -9.02
C VAL A 26 -2.47 -4.31 -9.27
N ARG A 27 -3.57 -4.95 -8.86
CA ARG A 27 -4.91 -4.36 -9.03
C ARG A 27 -5.14 -3.19 -8.08
N ALA A 28 -4.70 -3.34 -6.83
CA ALA A 28 -4.80 -2.29 -5.82
C ALA A 28 -3.99 -1.06 -6.22
N LEU A 29 -2.73 -1.23 -6.64
CA LEU A 29 -1.84 -0.16 -7.09
C LEU A 29 -2.40 0.61 -8.29
N LYS A 30 -2.96 -0.09 -9.29
CA LYS A 30 -3.62 0.56 -10.43
C LYS A 30 -4.88 1.35 -10.04
N LYS A 31 -5.59 0.93 -9.00
CA LYS A 31 -6.73 1.67 -8.43
C LYS A 31 -6.26 2.86 -7.62
N ALA A 32 -5.25 2.67 -6.78
CA ALA A 32 -4.63 3.68 -5.95
C ALA A 32 -4.02 4.81 -6.79
N ALA A 33 -3.29 4.49 -7.86
CA ALA A 33 -2.73 5.47 -8.79
C ALA A 33 -3.79 6.39 -9.41
N LYS A 34 -4.99 5.86 -9.71
CA LYS A 34 -6.11 6.67 -10.22
C LYS A 34 -6.72 7.58 -9.17
N ALA A 35 -6.64 7.21 -7.90
CA ALA A 35 -7.15 7.98 -6.77
C ALA A 35 -6.15 9.05 -6.30
N ALA A 36 -4.86 8.85 -6.53
CA ALA A 36 -3.80 9.76 -6.13
C ALA A 36 -3.98 11.15 -6.75
N ARG A 37 -3.93 12.19 -5.92
CA ARG A 37 -4.01 13.61 -6.31
C ARG A 37 -2.62 14.16 -6.67
N ASN A 38 -1.61 13.75 -5.92
CA ASN A 38 -0.22 14.11 -6.16
C ASN A 38 0.33 13.33 -7.37
N ASP A 39 0.92 14.04 -8.34
CA ASP A 39 1.44 13.45 -9.58
C ASP A 39 2.65 12.53 -9.34
N GLU A 40 3.51 12.86 -8.36
CA GLU A 40 4.67 12.05 -8.00
C GLU A 40 4.22 10.72 -7.37
N LEU A 41 3.23 10.77 -6.48
CA LEU A 41 2.62 9.58 -5.90
C LEU A 41 1.98 8.70 -6.97
N ARG A 42 1.23 9.31 -7.89
CA ARG A 42 0.62 8.58 -9.01
C ARG A 42 1.66 7.85 -9.84
N GLN A 43 2.74 8.53 -10.23
CA GLN A 43 3.82 7.93 -11.00
C GLN A 43 4.52 6.81 -10.24
N ALA A 44 4.79 6.98 -8.95
CA ALA A 44 5.38 5.94 -8.10
C ALA A 44 4.51 4.67 -8.07
N LEU A 45 3.20 4.82 -7.86
CA LEU A 45 2.26 3.70 -7.83
C LEU A 45 2.10 3.01 -9.20
N GLU A 46 2.11 3.77 -10.30
CA GLU A 46 2.08 3.22 -11.66
C GLU A 46 3.37 2.44 -11.98
N GLN A 47 4.52 2.97 -11.61
CA GLN A 47 5.80 2.30 -11.78
C GLN A 47 5.85 1.01 -10.96
N HIS A 48 5.47 1.07 -9.69
CA HIS A 48 5.46 -0.11 -8.83
C HIS A 48 4.49 -1.19 -9.33
N ALA A 49 3.34 -0.81 -9.88
CA ALA A 49 2.43 -1.78 -10.51
C ALA A 49 3.08 -2.52 -11.71
N GLN A 50 3.98 -1.87 -12.46
CA GLN A 50 4.74 -2.51 -13.53
C GLN A 50 5.85 -3.41 -12.97
N GLU A 51 6.54 -2.99 -11.90
CA GLU A 51 7.54 -3.79 -11.21
C GLU A 51 6.90 -5.08 -10.65
N SER A 52 5.72 -4.99 -10.03
CA SER A 52 4.98 -6.14 -9.52
C SER A 52 4.55 -7.13 -10.62
N GLU A 53 4.27 -6.67 -11.83
CA GLU A 53 4.06 -7.57 -12.97
C GLU A 53 5.34 -8.39 -13.27
N GLY A 54 6.53 -7.77 -13.23
CA GLY A 54 7.82 -8.45 -13.34
C GLY A 54 8.09 -9.42 -12.17
N GLN A 55 7.67 -9.07 -10.97
CA GLN A 55 7.79 -9.92 -9.78
C GLN A 55 6.92 -11.18 -9.88
N ILE A 56 5.73 -11.08 -10.46
CA ILE A 56 4.89 -12.25 -10.79
C ILE A 56 5.63 -13.19 -11.76
N GLU A 57 6.29 -12.66 -12.78
CA GLU A 57 7.09 -13.47 -13.72
C GLU A 57 8.27 -14.13 -13.01
N ARG A 58 8.95 -13.42 -12.11
CA ARG A 58 10.03 -13.94 -11.28
C ARG A 58 9.58 -15.07 -10.36
N LEU A 59 8.40 -14.92 -9.74
CA LEU A 59 7.78 -16.00 -8.94
C LEU A 59 7.46 -17.24 -9.80
N GLN A 60 7.03 -17.07 -11.04
CA GLN A 60 6.82 -18.21 -11.96
C GLN A 60 8.12 -18.98 -12.19
N GLN A 61 9.24 -18.27 -12.39
CA GLN A 61 10.56 -18.90 -12.50
C GLN A 61 10.95 -19.65 -11.23
N VAL A 62 10.67 -19.09 -10.04
CA VAL A 62 10.90 -19.80 -8.78
C VAL A 62 10.08 -21.08 -8.71
N PHE A 63 8.81 -21.06 -9.13
CA PHE A 63 7.99 -22.28 -9.20
C PHE A 63 8.54 -23.31 -10.19
N GLU A 64 9.12 -22.89 -11.31
CA GLU A 64 9.79 -23.77 -12.28
C GLU A 64 11.02 -24.43 -11.66
N ILE A 65 11.89 -23.65 -10.97
CA ILE A 65 13.08 -24.16 -10.27
C ILE A 65 12.71 -25.27 -9.28
N ILE A 66 11.62 -25.13 -8.54
CA ILE A 66 11.19 -26.14 -7.57
C ILE A 66 10.30 -27.24 -8.16
N GLY A 67 10.07 -27.24 -9.47
CA GLY A 67 9.25 -28.26 -10.15
C GLY A 67 7.78 -28.26 -9.74
N LYS A 68 7.21 -27.09 -9.39
CA LYS A 68 5.81 -26.95 -8.96
C LYS A 68 5.03 -26.02 -9.92
N ALA A 69 3.73 -26.22 -9.98
CA ALA A 69 2.86 -25.34 -10.76
C ALA A 69 2.66 -23.98 -10.03
N ALA A 70 2.82 -22.89 -10.76
CA ALA A 70 2.60 -21.52 -10.27
C ALA A 70 1.09 -21.23 -10.06
N ARG A 71 0.55 -21.70 -8.95
CA ARG A 71 -0.86 -21.50 -8.56
C ARG A 71 -0.91 -20.75 -7.23
N GLY A 72 -1.46 -19.52 -7.26
CA GLY A 72 -1.74 -18.77 -6.05
C GLY A 72 -2.78 -19.47 -5.18
N LYS A 73 -2.69 -19.23 -3.89
CA LYS A 73 -3.68 -19.62 -2.88
C LYS A 73 -4.19 -18.36 -2.24
N THR A 74 -5.50 -18.28 -1.99
CA THR A 74 -6.09 -17.14 -1.27
C THR A 74 -5.30 -16.82 -0.01
N CYS A 75 -4.87 -15.56 0.10
CA CYS A 75 -4.11 -15.01 1.22
C CYS A 75 -4.99 -13.99 1.94
N GLU A 76 -5.48 -14.36 3.12
CA GLU A 76 -6.38 -13.52 3.93
C GLU A 76 -5.69 -12.21 4.37
N SER A 77 -4.37 -12.24 4.59
CA SER A 77 -3.62 -11.05 5.01
C SER A 77 -3.69 -9.94 3.97
N ILE A 78 -3.33 -10.23 2.71
CA ILE A 78 -3.37 -9.22 1.66
C ILE A 78 -4.80 -8.80 1.30
N GLN A 79 -5.78 -9.71 1.43
CA GLN A 79 -7.18 -9.35 1.27
C GLN A 79 -7.64 -8.35 2.31
N GLY A 80 -7.24 -8.56 3.58
CA GLY A 80 -7.54 -7.63 4.67
C GLY A 80 -6.91 -6.26 4.44
N LEU A 81 -5.62 -6.21 4.10
CA LEU A 81 -4.92 -4.96 3.78
C LEU A 81 -5.55 -4.22 2.59
N ASN A 82 -5.90 -4.96 1.53
CA ASN A 82 -6.58 -4.34 0.38
C ASN A 82 -7.98 -3.82 0.73
N ALA A 83 -8.74 -4.54 1.55
CA ALA A 83 -10.06 -4.09 1.99
C ALA A 83 -9.97 -2.81 2.83
N GLU A 84 -9.01 -2.75 3.77
CA GLU A 84 -8.75 -1.56 4.57
C GLU A 84 -8.35 -0.36 3.70
N LEU A 85 -7.45 -0.57 2.72
CA LEU A 85 -7.09 0.48 1.76
C LEU A 85 -8.31 0.97 0.97
N GLU A 86 -9.19 0.07 0.51
CA GLU A 86 -10.39 0.43 -0.24
C GLU A 86 -11.38 1.24 0.61
N ASP A 87 -11.59 0.85 1.87
CA ASP A 87 -12.45 1.55 2.81
C ASP A 87 -11.91 2.96 3.08
N HIS A 88 -10.61 3.10 3.33
CA HIS A 88 -9.96 4.40 3.54
C HIS A 88 -10.00 5.29 2.31
N LEU A 89 -9.78 4.74 1.11
CA LEU A 89 -9.89 5.51 -0.13
C LEU A 89 -11.29 6.08 -0.35
N GLU A 90 -12.34 5.37 0.06
CA GLU A 90 -13.71 5.89 -0.05
C GLU A 90 -14.02 6.92 1.04
N GLU A 91 -13.58 6.68 2.28
CA GLU A 91 -13.81 7.57 3.42
C GLU A 91 -13.12 8.94 3.23
N PHE A 92 -11.87 8.94 2.75
CA PHE A 92 -11.03 10.14 2.67
C PHE A 92 -10.95 10.76 1.25
N LYS A 93 -11.70 10.26 0.27
CA LYS A 93 -11.60 10.66 -1.14
C LYS A 93 -11.68 12.16 -1.41
N ASP A 94 -12.42 12.91 -0.59
CA ASP A 94 -12.64 14.34 -0.76
C ASP A 94 -11.85 15.20 0.25
N SER A 95 -11.01 14.58 1.09
CA SER A 95 -10.22 15.25 2.12
C SER A 95 -8.80 15.59 1.65
N GLU A 96 -8.16 16.55 2.32
CA GLU A 96 -6.74 16.87 2.10
C GLU A 96 -5.82 15.72 2.56
N ALA A 97 -6.32 14.81 3.42
CA ALA A 97 -5.61 13.64 3.88
C ALA A 97 -5.64 12.46 2.89
N ALA A 98 -6.32 12.58 1.74
CA ALA A 98 -6.51 11.47 0.80
C ALA A 98 -5.19 10.79 0.38
N ASP A 99 -4.17 11.56 -0.01
CA ASP A 99 -2.89 11.00 -0.42
C ASP A 99 -2.09 10.42 0.76
N ALA A 100 -2.17 11.04 1.95
CA ALA A 100 -1.52 10.52 3.16
C ALA A 100 -2.08 9.14 3.55
N VAL A 101 -3.40 9.00 3.53
CA VAL A 101 -4.09 7.73 3.84
C VAL A 101 -3.79 6.66 2.78
N LEU A 102 -3.75 7.05 1.50
CA LEU A 102 -3.40 6.17 0.40
C LEU A 102 -1.97 5.63 0.55
N ILE A 103 -1.00 6.50 0.89
CA ILE A 103 0.39 6.09 1.14
C ILE A 103 0.46 5.12 2.31
N ALA A 104 -0.24 5.39 3.42
CA ALA A 104 -0.24 4.51 4.58
C ALA A 104 -0.73 3.10 4.24
N GLY A 105 -1.81 2.98 3.45
CA GLY A 105 -2.33 1.69 3.00
C GLY A 105 -1.37 0.97 2.03
N ALA A 106 -0.75 1.71 1.09
CA ALA A 106 0.26 1.16 0.19
C ALA A 106 1.46 0.61 0.99
N GLN A 107 2.03 1.40 1.91
CA GLN A 107 3.15 0.95 2.75
C GLN A 107 2.82 -0.28 3.60
N ALA A 108 1.60 -0.42 4.09
CA ALA A 108 1.19 -1.62 4.81
C ALA A 108 1.27 -2.88 3.93
N MET A 109 0.96 -2.75 2.63
CA MET A 109 1.11 -3.83 1.64
C MET A 109 2.59 -4.12 1.37
N GLU A 110 3.42 -3.09 1.14
CA GLU A 110 4.88 -3.23 0.97
C GLU A 110 5.52 -3.96 2.15
N HIS A 111 5.21 -3.56 3.39
CA HIS A 111 5.75 -4.20 4.58
C HIS A 111 5.33 -5.66 4.70
N TYR A 112 4.13 -6.01 4.28
CA TYR A 112 3.71 -7.41 4.18
C TYR A 112 4.59 -8.17 3.18
N GLU A 113 4.81 -7.63 1.98
CA GLU A 113 5.59 -8.25 0.91
C GLU A 113 7.08 -8.34 1.28
N ILE A 114 7.68 -7.29 1.84
CA ILE A 114 9.04 -7.30 2.39
C ILE A 114 9.23 -8.44 3.41
N ALA A 115 8.31 -8.58 4.36
CA ALA A 115 8.40 -9.64 5.36
C ALA A 115 8.30 -11.04 4.73
N ARG A 116 7.43 -11.20 3.72
CA ARG A 116 7.24 -12.49 3.03
C ARG A 116 8.43 -12.84 2.15
N TYR A 117 8.91 -11.92 1.32
CA TYR A 117 10.07 -12.16 0.47
C TYR A 117 11.35 -12.40 1.28
N GLY A 118 11.57 -11.66 2.36
CA GLY A 118 12.69 -11.90 3.27
C GLY A 118 12.67 -13.30 3.89
N THR A 119 11.49 -13.76 4.30
CA THR A 119 11.29 -15.12 4.83
C THR A 119 11.54 -16.18 3.75
N LEU A 120 10.93 -16.02 2.58
CA LEU A 120 11.05 -16.99 1.47
C LEU A 120 12.49 -17.07 0.97
N ARG A 121 13.19 -15.95 0.82
CA ARG A 121 14.60 -15.93 0.47
C ARG A 121 15.43 -16.74 1.47
N SER A 122 15.22 -16.49 2.77
CA SER A 122 15.94 -17.21 3.84
C SER A 122 15.67 -18.71 3.80
N TRP A 123 14.44 -19.12 3.55
CA TRP A 123 14.09 -20.54 3.42
C TRP A 123 14.69 -21.18 2.16
N ALA A 124 14.71 -20.46 1.03
CA ALA A 124 15.35 -20.92 -0.20
C ALA A 124 16.85 -21.17 0.03
N GLN A 125 17.56 -20.26 0.70
CA GLN A 125 18.97 -20.42 1.09
C GLN A 125 19.16 -21.67 1.97
N GLN A 126 18.33 -21.83 3.00
CA GLN A 126 18.41 -22.97 3.91
C GLN A 126 18.17 -24.32 3.19
N LEU A 127 17.35 -24.30 2.13
CA LEU A 127 17.06 -25.49 1.30
C LEU A 127 18.09 -25.69 0.17
N GLY A 128 19.13 -24.84 0.07
CA GLY A 128 20.15 -24.92 -0.99
C GLY A 128 19.64 -24.52 -2.38
N MET A 129 18.56 -23.76 -2.47
CA MET A 129 17.93 -23.31 -3.72
C MET A 129 18.45 -21.89 -4.09
N GLU A 130 19.74 -21.77 -4.38
CA GLU A 130 20.44 -20.49 -4.56
C GLU A 130 19.85 -19.62 -5.68
N ASP A 131 19.44 -20.22 -6.81
CA ASP A 131 18.81 -19.48 -7.89
C ASP A 131 17.45 -18.91 -7.49
N ALA A 132 16.65 -19.67 -6.75
CA ALA A 132 15.38 -19.19 -6.19
C ALA A 132 15.62 -18.06 -5.17
N ALA A 133 16.62 -18.23 -4.30
CA ALA A 133 16.98 -17.21 -3.31
C ALA A 133 17.38 -15.89 -3.97
N ARG A 134 18.16 -15.92 -5.06
CA ARG A 134 18.57 -14.74 -5.82
C ARG A 134 17.36 -14.02 -6.43
N LEU A 135 16.45 -14.73 -7.07
CA LEU A 135 15.24 -14.15 -7.65
C LEU A 135 14.34 -13.49 -6.58
N LEU A 136 14.22 -14.11 -5.41
CA LEU A 136 13.46 -13.56 -4.28
C LEU A 136 14.15 -12.34 -3.65
N GLU A 137 15.51 -12.30 -3.66
CA GLU A 137 16.26 -11.12 -3.21
C GLU A 137 16.05 -9.92 -4.14
N GLU A 138 16.06 -10.14 -5.47
CA GLU A 138 15.82 -9.07 -6.45
C GLU A 138 14.46 -8.38 -6.19
N THR A 139 13.40 -9.16 -5.95
CA THR A 139 12.09 -8.62 -5.58
C THR A 139 12.14 -7.90 -4.22
N LEU A 140 12.73 -8.51 -3.19
CA LEU A 140 12.82 -7.90 -1.87
C LEU A 140 13.48 -6.52 -1.90
N GLU A 141 14.49 -6.32 -2.74
CA GLU A 141 15.15 -5.01 -2.89
C GLU A 141 14.27 -4.01 -3.68
N GLU A 142 13.42 -4.47 -4.58
CA GLU A 142 12.42 -3.61 -5.25
C GLU A 142 11.39 -3.10 -4.24
N GLU A 143 10.80 -3.98 -3.41
CA GLU A 143 9.84 -3.61 -2.37
C GLU A 143 10.39 -2.58 -1.38
N LYS A 144 11.62 -2.80 -0.92
CA LYS A 144 12.29 -1.85 -0.01
C LYS A 144 12.48 -0.48 -0.63
N ARG A 145 12.84 -0.41 -1.91
CA ARG A 145 12.98 0.88 -2.61
C ARG A 145 11.66 1.60 -2.78
N THR A 146 10.59 0.86 -3.05
CA THR A 146 9.25 1.43 -3.14
C THR A 146 8.78 1.98 -1.80
N ASP A 147 8.96 1.22 -0.71
CA ASP A 147 8.62 1.68 0.65
C ASP A 147 9.39 2.95 1.05
N GLU A 148 10.69 3.01 0.75
CA GLU A 148 11.51 4.20 0.98
C GLU A 148 11.02 5.40 0.15
N LEU A 149 10.68 5.21 -1.13
CA LEU A 149 10.13 6.26 -1.97
C LEU A 149 8.78 6.77 -1.45
N LEU A 150 7.89 5.86 -1.04
CA LEU A 150 6.60 6.21 -0.44
C LEU A 150 6.79 7.01 0.86
N THR A 151 7.78 6.66 1.69
CA THR A 151 8.15 7.42 2.89
C THR A 151 8.54 8.86 2.56
N GLN A 152 9.35 9.07 1.52
CA GLN A 152 9.77 10.42 1.08
C GLN A 152 8.58 11.24 0.55
N ILE A 153 7.66 10.61 -0.16
CA ILE A 153 6.44 11.28 -0.65
C ILE A 153 5.50 11.60 0.53
N ALA A 154 5.39 10.70 1.52
CA ALA A 154 4.55 10.86 2.70
C ALA A 154 4.89 12.12 3.52
N GLU A 155 6.16 12.50 3.62
CA GLU A 155 6.58 13.70 4.34
C GLU A 155 5.85 14.96 3.82
N ARG A 156 5.71 15.08 2.49
CA ARG A 156 5.01 16.20 1.84
C ARG A 156 3.49 16.06 1.92
N ALA A 157 2.97 14.87 1.70
CA ALA A 157 1.54 14.61 1.76
C ALA A 157 0.98 14.88 3.17
N ASN A 158 1.70 14.48 4.22
CA ASN A 158 1.32 14.73 5.61
C ASN A 158 1.32 16.23 5.95
N GLN A 159 2.31 17.00 5.46
CA GLN A 159 2.35 18.45 5.66
C GLN A 159 1.18 19.16 4.98
N GLN A 160 0.80 18.73 3.79
CA GLN A 160 -0.35 19.28 3.06
C GLN A 160 -1.66 18.97 3.77
N ALA A 161 -1.83 17.74 4.28
CA ALA A 161 -3.00 17.35 5.04
C ALA A 161 -3.19 18.19 6.32
N ASP A 162 -2.13 18.48 7.05
CA ASP A 162 -2.15 19.29 8.28
C ASP A 162 -2.50 20.76 7.99
N GLN A 163 -1.99 21.35 6.90
CA GLN A 163 -2.27 22.73 6.51
C GLN A 163 -3.72 22.96 6.09
N GLY A 164 -4.36 21.98 5.44
CA GLY A 164 -5.76 22.06 5.04
C GLY A 164 -6.73 22.21 6.23
N GLU A 165 -6.41 21.62 7.38
CA GLU A 165 -7.18 21.80 8.61
C GLU A 165 -7.06 23.23 9.18
N GLY A 166 -5.90 23.86 9.02
CA GLY A 166 -5.65 25.23 9.51
C GLY A 166 -6.47 26.28 8.76
N GLU A 167 -6.65 26.15 7.47
CA GLU A 167 -7.44 27.10 6.66
C GLU A 167 -8.94 26.99 6.91
N MET A 168 -9.48 25.79 7.15
CA MET A 168 -10.89 25.59 7.50
C MET A 168 -11.25 26.18 8.86
N GLN A 169 -10.35 26.16 9.85
CA GLN A 169 -10.58 26.75 11.18
C GLN A 169 -10.47 28.27 11.16
N ALA A 170 -9.61 28.86 10.33
CA ALA A 170 -9.44 30.30 10.22
C ALA A 170 -10.59 30.99 9.50
N GLY A 171 -11.33 30.31 8.63
CA GLY A 171 -12.49 30.87 7.91
C GLY A 171 -13.80 30.91 8.72
N GLY A 172 -13.85 30.28 9.90
CA GLY A 172 -15.04 30.17 10.74
C GLY A 172 -15.23 31.24 11.81
N GLU A 173 -14.23 32.07 12.10
CA GLU A 173 -14.32 33.14 13.11
C GLU A 173 -14.52 34.54 12.48
N GLY A 174 -15.77 35.01 12.52
CA GLY A 174 -15.96 36.43 12.57
C GLY A 174 -16.85 37.10 11.56
N GLN A 175 -18.15 37.13 11.80
CA GLN A 175 -18.89 38.40 11.64
C GLN A 175 -19.74 38.65 12.88
N PRO A 176 -19.41 39.65 13.71
CA PRO A 176 -20.36 40.14 14.70
C PRO A 176 -21.52 40.83 13.96
N LYS A 177 -22.72 40.35 14.14
CA LYS A 177 -23.95 41.04 13.72
C LYS A 177 -24.00 42.35 14.44
N GLY A 178 -23.85 43.46 13.69
CA GLY A 178 -24.10 44.79 14.16
C GLY A 178 -25.55 44.94 14.60
N GLU A 179 -25.72 45.19 15.88
CA GLU A 179 -26.97 45.59 16.49
C GLU A 179 -27.25 47.05 16.05
N GLN A 180 -28.23 47.21 15.14
CA GLN A 180 -28.79 48.54 14.85
C GLN A 180 -29.73 48.92 15.99
N MET A 181 -29.29 49.84 16.83
CA MET A 181 -30.17 50.59 17.69
C MET A 181 -30.97 51.60 16.83
N GLU A 182 -32.24 51.34 16.60
CA GLU A 182 -33.17 52.37 16.20
C GLU A 182 -33.61 53.20 17.41
N GLY A 183 -33.18 54.42 17.40
CA GLY A 183 -33.70 55.44 18.29
C GLY A 183 -35.09 55.90 17.77
N GLY A 184 -36.10 55.82 18.63
CA GLY A 184 -37.43 56.39 18.43
C GLY A 184 -37.63 57.51 19.42
N GLU A 185 -37.49 58.77 18.97
CA GLU A 185 -38.10 59.94 19.53
C GLU A 185 -39.63 59.81 19.46
N GLY A 186 -40.44 60.11 20.52
CA GLY A 186 -40.74 61.38 21.03
C GLY A 186 -42.21 61.76 20.74
N ARG A 187 -42.83 62.33 21.71
CA ARG A 187 -44.10 63.13 21.71
C ARG A 187 -45.39 62.31 21.91
N GLU A 188 -46.10 62.61 22.85
CA GLU A 188 -46.88 63.60 23.64
C GLU A 188 -47.64 62.87 24.74
#